data_842996779463dd3527c4701ac16292af
#
_entry.id   842996779463dd3527c4701ac16292af
#
_cell.length_a   1.000
_cell.length_b   1.000
_cell.length_c   1.000
_cell.angle_alpha   90.00
_cell.angle_beta   90.00
_cell.angle_gamma   90.00
#
_symmetry.space_group_name_H-M   'P 1'
#
loop_
_entity.id
_entity.type
_entity.pdbx_description
1 polymer ?
#
loop_
_entity_poly.entity_id
_entity_poly.type
_entity_poly.pdbx_seq_one_letter_code
_entity_poly.pdbx_strand_id
1 'polypeptide(L)'
;MSLLSLSFRVTAIVAAAVVAVLTIVLWNRVPGHQAVRVAARTLLVLTGEALATLALLAWLNVAYGGLFVSWTDLLGNQSMNGARFAGQQGDIFLHPVAPGNDIAGGGGHVDATGTPETTATPGTSRQLFRPAGYGGFQETTLTGAHSGMKAQVFVWTPPQYAQEPQDDFPVLMLLHGIPGDPRGWLGPMNVVDHLEAAMATGTVHPYILVVPSITPSAALSAPWNTPECSNVPGYAKVATWLTGDVRDLVLDHFRALSSGLGWGVVGYSTGGFCAAKLVLQYPGLFQAAVSLSGYYSPESLLLTRNPELDRANSPLFLLGHTRTPAVSLLMTGSDQDTADPVSEITQLLAAAKANPLSRATEVRSFIAPIGGGHNQSAWEKMLPTAFTWLSERISGPRPVGAPGQHPVPYPMPYPVRHRAPYPAGRPAREQRGLERPHPSKPATTRPRRPPKPEVNG
;
A
#
# COMPACT_ATOMS: atom_id res chain seq x y z
N MET A 1 -5.03 26.25 5.35
CA MET A 1 -5.13 25.87 3.93
C MET A 1 -4.52 24.50 3.79
N SER A 2 -5.22 23.54 3.17
CA SER A 2 -4.65 22.22 2.85
C SER A 2 -3.59 22.36 1.75
N LEU A 3 -2.49 21.60 1.85
CA LEU A 3 -1.43 21.54 0.84
C LEU A 3 -1.94 21.03 -0.51
N LEU A 4 -3.08 20.35 -0.54
CA LEU A 4 -3.72 19.82 -1.76
C LEU A 4 -4.67 20.84 -2.41
N SER A 5 -5.05 21.93 -1.72
CA SER A 5 -6.04 22.86 -2.24
C SER A 5 -5.55 23.64 -3.45
N LEU A 6 -6.44 23.83 -4.44
CA LEU A 6 -6.17 24.69 -5.59
C LEU A 6 -5.81 26.11 -5.16
N SER A 7 -6.50 26.64 -4.14
CA SER A 7 -6.24 27.96 -3.58
C SER A 7 -4.81 28.10 -3.05
N PHE A 8 -4.28 27.09 -2.36
CA PHE A 8 -2.89 27.12 -1.88
C PHE A 8 -1.89 27.17 -3.05
N ARG A 9 -2.06 26.33 -4.07
CA ARG A 9 -1.19 26.29 -5.25
C ARG A 9 -1.20 27.60 -6.02
N VAL A 10 -2.41 28.13 -6.27
CA VAL A 10 -2.56 29.43 -6.97
C VAL A 10 -1.91 30.54 -6.15
N THR A 11 -2.14 30.56 -4.83
CA THR A 11 -1.52 31.58 -3.96
C THR A 11 0.01 31.49 -3.99
N ALA A 12 0.60 30.28 -3.94
CA ALA A 12 2.04 30.07 -3.98
C ALA A 12 2.64 30.55 -5.33
N ILE A 13 2.00 30.20 -6.45
CA ILE A 13 2.44 30.63 -7.80
C ILE A 13 2.34 32.15 -7.94
N VAL A 14 1.22 32.75 -7.51
CA VAL A 14 1.02 34.20 -7.59
C VAL A 14 2.04 34.93 -6.71
N ALA A 15 2.28 34.44 -5.49
CA ALA A 15 3.27 35.03 -4.58
C ALA A 15 4.68 34.98 -5.20
N ALA A 16 5.08 33.83 -5.78
CA ALA A 16 6.35 33.70 -6.48
C ALA A 16 6.48 34.69 -7.67
N ALA A 17 5.43 34.80 -8.47
CA ALA A 17 5.40 35.73 -9.60
C ALA A 17 5.48 37.20 -9.15
N VAL A 18 4.76 37.57 -8.09
CA VAL A 18 4.81 38.93 -7.51
C VAL A 18 6.22 39.26 -7.02
N VAL A 19 6.88 38.35 -6.28
CA VAL A 19 8.25 38.60 -5.81
C VAL A 19 9.23 38.69 -6.96
N ALA A 20 9.07 37.89 -8.01
CA ALA A 20 9.90 37.98 -9.21
C ALA A 20 9.75 39.35 -9.88
N VAL A 21 8.52 39.86 -10.05
CA VAL A 21 8.26 41.20 -10.59
C VAL A 21 8.83 42.28 -9.68
N LEU A 22 8.63 42.18 -8.36
CA LEU A 22 9.20 43.10 -7.39
C LEU A 22 10.72 43.11 -7.44
N THR A 23 11.35 41.97 -7.60
CA THR A 23 12.81 41.88 -7.76
C THR A 23 13.28 42.65 -8.96
N ILE A 24 12.64 42.52 -10.13
CA ILE A 24 12.97 43.23 -11.35
C ILE A 24 12.75 44.75 -11.16
N VAL A 25 11.58 45.17 -10.66
CA VAL A 25 11.21 46.60 -10.53
C VAL A 25 12.06 47.30 -9.48
N LEU A 26 12.35 46.65 -8.37
CA LEU A 26 13.09 47.26 -7.25
C LEU A 26 14.61 47.14 -7.40
N TRP A 27 15.13 46.32 -8.32
CA TRP A 27 16.54 46.02 -8.43
C TRP A 27 17.45 47.27 -8.41
N ASN A 28 17.07 48.33 -9.15
CA ASN A 28 17.80 49.58 -9.22
C ASN A 28 17.21 50.68 -8.34
N ARG A 29 16.11 50.44 -7.63
CA ARG A 29 15.40 51.43 -6.81
C ARG A 29 15.67 51.36 -5.31
N VAL A 30 16.40 50.31 -4.86
CA VAL A 30 16.75 50.17 -3.45
C VAL A 30 17.66 51.28 -2.98
N PRO A 31 17.26 52.18 -2.07
CA PRO A 31 18.11 53.27 -1.57
C PRO A 31 19.13 52.71 -0.54
N GLY A 32 20.18 53.50 -0.29
CA GLY A 32 21.17 53.20 0.73
C GLY A 32 22.56 52.88 0.22
N HIS A 33 23.49 52.54 1.16
CA HIS A 33 24.87 52.20 0.80
C HIS A 33 24.92 50.85 0.10
N GLN A 34 26.07 50.54 -0.49
CA GLN A 34 26.28 49.33 -1.27
C GLN A 34 25.91 48.05 -0.49
N ALA A 35 26.28 47.97 0.78
CA ALA A 35 25.96 46.80 1.62
C ALA A 35 24.43 46.59 1.80
N VAL A 36 23.67 47.66 2.04
CA VAL A 36 22.20 47.63 2.17
C VAL A 36 21.54 47.18 0.85
N ARG A 37 22.03 47.72 -0.28
CA ARG A 37 21.52 47.32 -1.59
C ARG A 37 21.78 45.86 -1.91
N VAL A 38 22.98 45.36 -1.58
CA VAL A 38 23.34 43.95 -1.77
C VAL A 38 22.44 43.08 -0.89
N ALA A 39 22.32 43.36 0.42
CA ALA A 39 21.49 42.61 1.35
C ALA A 39 20.01 42.54 0.89
N ALA A 40 19.44 43.70 0.50
CA ALA A 40 18.06 43.76 0.03
C ALA A 40 17.83 42.96 -1.27
N ARG A 41 18.77 43.05 -2.23
CA ARG A 41 18.69 42.24 -3.46
C ARG A 41 18.83 40.76 -3.20
N THR A 42 19.78 40.38 -2.35
CA THR A 42 19.92 38.96 -1.91
C THR A 42 18.66 38.44 -1.25
N LEU A 43 18.06 39.23 -0.34
CA LEU A 43 16.81 38.85 0.31
C LEU A 43 15.65 38.66 -0.69
N LEU A 44 15.50 39.57 -1.66
CA LEU A 44 14.47 39.46 -2.70
C LEU A 44 14.67 38.19 -3.55
N VAL A 45 15.91 37.89 -3.97
CA VAL A 45 16.19 36.67 -4.73
C VAL A 45 15.90 35.43 -3.93
N LEU A 46 16.43 35.33 -2.70
CA LEU A 46 16.21 34.16 -1.85
C LEU A 46 14.72 33.96 -1.52
N THR A 47 13.96 35.05 -1.31
CA THR A 47 12.51 34.94 -1.10
C THR A 47 11.81 34.45 -2.36
N GLY A 48 12.21 34.91 -3.53
CA GLY A 48 11.68 34.45 -4.82
C GLY A 48 11.94 32.96 -5.06
N GLU A 49 13.18 32.52 -4.82
CA GLU A 49 13.57 31.11 -4.94
C GLU A 49 12.81 30.21 -3.95
N ALA A 50 12.67 30.64 -2.70
CA ALA A 50 11.91 29.89 -1.69
C ALA A 50 10.43 29.72 -2.09
N LEU A 51 9.80 30.80 -2.59
CA LEU A 51 8.40 30.75 -3.05
C LEU A 51 8.23 29.91 -4.32
N ALA A 52 9.18 30.02 -5.27
CA ALA A 52 9.16 29.19 -6.48
C ALA A 52 9.33 27.70 -6.15
N THR A 53 10.22 27.37 -5.22
CA THR A 53 10.43 26.02 -4.72
C THR A 53 9.18 25.51 -4.04
N LEU A 54 8.55 26.32 -3.19
CA LEU A 54 7.28 25.96 -2.52
C LEU A 54 6.16 25.72 -3.54
N ALA A 55 6.04 26.55 -4.56
CA ALA A 55 5.05 26.39 -5.63
C ALA A 55 5.29 25.09 -6.43
N LEU A 56 6.56 24.80 -6.75
CA LEU A 56 6.95 23.56 -7.42
C LEU A 56 6.64 22.34 -6.56
N LEU A 57 7.00 22.36 -5.28
CA LEU A 57 6.70 21.27 -4.34
C LEU A 57 5.20 21.06 -4.18
N ALA A 58 4.41 22.14 -4.10
CA ALA A 58 2.96 22.04 -4.03
C ALA A 58 2.35 21.46 -5.32
N TRP A 59 2.91 21.79 -6.46
CA TRP A 59 2.50 21.22 -7.75
C TRP A 59 2.87 19.73 -7.83
N LEU A 60 4.11 19.38 -7.51
CA LEU A 60 4.59 17.99 -7.48
C LEU A 60 3.78 17.16 -6.48
N ASN A 61 3.50 17.71 -5.29
CA ASN A 61 2.69 17.02 -4.28
C ASN A 61 1.34 16.55 -4.84
N VAL A 62 0.68 17.38 -5.65
CA VAL A 62 -0.60 17.00 -6.27
C VAL A 62 -0.40 16.09 -7.47
N ALA A 63 0.65 16.34 -8.29
CA ALA A 63 0.95 15.51 -9.46
C ALA A 63 1.29 14.06 -9.09
N TYR A 64 1.87 13.85 -7.91
CA TYR A 64 2.17 12.52 -7.35
C TYR A 64 1.11 11.99 -6.36
N GLY A 65 -0.14 12.46 -6.46
CA GLY A 65 -1.26 11.90 -5.70
C GLY A 65 -1.42 12.43 -4.27
N GLY A 66 -0.76 13.53 -3.91
CA GLY A 66 -0.93 14.15 -2.58
C GLY A 66 -0.14 13.47 -1.48
N LEU A 67 1.17 13.39 -1.66
CA LEU A 67 2.11 12.82 -0.69
C LEU A 67 2.02 13.44 0.70
N PHE A 68 1.71 14.75 0.75
CA PHE A 68 1.55 15.51 1.99
C PHE A 68 0.19 16.21 2.00
N VAL A 69 -0.63 15.88 2.97
CA VAL A 69 -1.99 16.45 3.11
C VAL A 69 -1.98 17.72 3.97
N SER A 70 -1.08 17.78 4.94
CA SER A 70 -0.98 18.86 5.92
C SER A 70 0.46 19.39 6.08
N TRP A 71 0.59 20.58 6.70
CA TRP A 71 1.89 21.14 7.05
C TRP A 71 2.63 20.32 8.08
N THR A 72 1.91 19.70 9.02
CA THR A 72 2.49 18.80 10.03
C THR A 72 3.10 17.55 9.39
N ASP A 73 2.46 17.07 8.34
CA ASP A 73 2.91 15.95 7.56
C ASP A 73 4.19 16.29 6.77
N LEU A 74 4.18 17.43 6.07
CA LEU A 74 5.34 17.91 5.30
C LEU A 74 6.58 18.19 6.17
N LEU A 75 6.38 18.76 7.37
CA LEU A 75 7.46 19.16 8.25
C LEU A 75 7.94 18.02 9.17
N GLY A 76 7.35 16.84 9.07
CA GLY A 76 7.68 15.69 9.91
C GLY A 76 7.38 15.92 11.40
N ASN A 77 6.68 17.00 11.73
CA ASN A 77 6.34 17.37 13.11
C ASN A 77 4.97 16.79 13.46
N GLN A 78 4.89 15.47 13.51
CA GLN A 78 3.69 14.75 13.95
C GLN A 78 3.63 14.76 15.48
N SER A 79 3.50 15.96 16.07
CA SER A 79 2.99 16.06 17.42
C SER A 79 1.51 15.74 17.35
N MET A 80 1.15 14.51 17.67
CA MET A 80 -0.23 14.06 17.89
C MET A 80 -0.82 14.79 19.11
N ASN A 81 -1.09 16.07 18.97
CA ASN A 81 -1.89 16.83 19.91
C ASN A 81 -3.35 16.76 19.47
N GLY A 82 -4.08 15.80 20.01
CA GLY A 82 -5.52 15.86 19.82
C GLY A 82 -6.38 14.66 20.14
N ALA A 83 -5.87 13.57 20.59
CA ALA A 83 -6.72 12.53 21.16
C ALA A 83 -6.27 12.25 22.60
N ARG A 84 -6.84 12.99 23.55
CA ARG A 84 -6.85 12.57 24.95
C ARG A 84 -7.79 11.38 25.06
N PHE A 85 -7.30 10.18 24.85
CA PHE A 85 -7.94 9.01 25.37
C PHE A 85 -7.46 8.81 26.81
N ALA A 86 -8.31 9.14 27.77
CA ALA A 86 -8.24 8.64 29.13
C ALA A 86 -8.59 7.15 29.08
N GLY A 87 -7.58 6.32 28.87
CA GLY A 87 -7.70 4.87 28.89
C GLY A 87 -6.38 4.31 29.35
N GLN A 88 -6.41 3.77 30.55
CA GLN A 88 -5.34 3.08 31.27
C GLN A 88 -4.23 2.53 30.36
N GLN A 89 -3.03 2.95 30.69
CA GLN A 89 -1.77 2.36 30.29
C GLN A 89 -1.74 0.92 30.85
N GLY A 90 -2.36 0.00 30.10
CA GLY A 90 -2.26 -1.44 30.33
C GLY A 90 -1.00 -1.91 29.62
N ASP A 91 -0.05 -2.43 30.37
CA ASP A 91 1.07 -3.17 29.80
C ASP A 91 0.53 -4.27 28.88
N ILE A 92 0.78 -4.17 27.61
CA ILE A 92 0.43 -5.21 26.64
C ILE A 92 1.41 -6.36 26.90
N PHE A 93 0.96 -7.36 27.62
CA PHE A 93 1.72 -8.59 27.85
C PHE A 93 1.81 -9.35 26.52
N LEU A 94 2.98 -9.31 25.90
CA LEU A 94 3.35 -10.22 24.83
C LEU A 94 3.52 -11.62 25.47
N HIS A 95 2.54 -12.48 25.27
CA HIS A 95 2.68 -13.87 25.68
C HIS A 95 3.37 -14.65 24.55
N PRO A 96 4.53 -15.26 24.80
CA PRO A 96 5.07 -16.25 23.90
C PRO A 96 4.13 -17.45 23.86
N VAL A 97 3.69 -17.87 22.69
CA VAL A 97 3.07 -19.18 22.50
C VAL A 97 4.15 -20.22 22.75
N ALA A 98 4.08 -20.89 23.88
CA ALA A 98 4.94 -22.03 24.14
C ALA A 98 4.50 -23.19 23.21
N PRO A 99 5.44 -23.85 22.49
CA PRO A 99 5.09 -25.10 21.84
C PRO A 99 4.70 -26.11 22.96
N GLY A 100 3.52 -26.72 22.79
CA GLY A 100 3.03 -27.71 23.73
C GLY A 100 4.01 -28.85 23.86
N ASN A 101 4.55 -29.03 25.06
CA ASN A 101 5.20 -30.25 25.48
C ASN A 101 4.35 -30.92 26.54
N ASP A 102 4.11 -32.17 26.27
CA ASP A 102 3.37 -33.10 27.07
C ASP A 102 3.89 -33.26 28.49
N ILE A 103 2.94 -33.52 29.35
CA ILE A 103 3.03 -33.81 30.77
C ILE A 103 3.85 -35.08 31.02
N ALA A 104 4.85 -35.02 31.87
CA ALA A 104 5.21 -36.11 32.74
C ALA A 104 5.88 -35.55 34.00
N GLY A 105 5.28 -35.88 35.14
CA GLY A 105 5.70 -35.40 36.43
C GLY A 105 6.98 -36.07 36.95
N GLY A 106 7.60 -35.43 37.95
CA GLY A 106 8.64 -36.04 38.79
C GLY A 106 9.50 -34.98 39.43
N GLY A 107 9.31 -34.78 40.72
CA GLY A 107 10.15 -33.90 41.56
C GLY A 107 11.55 -34.44 41.74
N GLY A 108 12.52 -33.55 42.01
CA GLY A 108 13.92 -33.90 42.37
C GLY A 108 14.76 -32.68 42.52
N HIS A 109 15.04 -32.38 43.69
CA HIS A 109 16.07 -31.73 44.49
C HIS A 109 17.26 -31.05 43.77
N VAL A 110 17.59 -29.88 44.26
CA VAL A 110 18.76 -29.06 43.93
C VAL A 110 20.07 -29.69 44.45
N ASP A 111 21.15 -29.61 43.67
CA ASP A 111 22.48 -29.35 44.19
C ASP A 111 23.39 -28.66 43.17
N ALA A 112 24.20 -27.79 43.70
CA ALA A 112 25.10 -26.88 42.99
C ALA A 112 26.39 -27.56 42.52
N THR A 113 27.00 -26.95 41.52
CA THR A 113 28.37 -27.10 40.98
C THR A 113 28.47 -27.98 39.72
N GLY A 114 28.75 -27.29 38.64
CA GLY A 114 29.21 -27.91 37.40
C GLY A 114 28.86 -27.08 36.17
N THR A 115 29.79 -26.32 35.67
CA THR A 115 29.71 -25.66 34.37
C THR A 115 29.46 -26.69 33.26
N PRO A 116 28.37 -26.59 32.50
CA PRO A 116 28.28 -27.26 31.21
C PRO A 116 28.53 -26.22 30.11
N GLU A 117 29.44 -26.54 29.31
CA GLU A 117 29.65 -25.97 27.99
C GLU A 117 28.34 -26.07 27.19
N THR A 118 27.61 -24.97 27.08
CA THR A 118 26.36 -24.93 26.35
C THR A 118 26.70 -24.75 24.88
N THR A 119 26.59 -25.82 24.10
CA THR A 119 26.40 -25.72 22.65
C THR A 119 25.15 -24.86 22.42
N ALA A 120 25.37 -23.62 22.04
CA ALA A 120 24.31 -22.67 21.72
C ALA A 120 23.59 -23.16 20.46
N THR A 121 22.41 -23.70 20.64
CA THR A 121 21.37 -23.72 19.61
C THR A 121 21.18 -22.27 19.15
N PRO A 122 21.07 -21.97 17.85
CA PRO A 122 20.81 -20.61 17.40
C PRO A 122 19.52 -20.11 18.03
N GLY A 123 19.64 -19.36 19.11
CA GLY A 123 18.52 -18.76 19.80
C GLY A 123 17.88 -17.74 18.87
N THR A 124 16.62 -17.95 18.56
CA THR A 124 15.74 -16.92 18.01
C THR A 124 15.82 -15.71 18.90
N SER A 125 16.56 -14.69 18.50
CA SER A 125 16.61 -13.43 19.26
C SER A 125 15.20 -12.85 19.24
N ARG A 126 14.57 -12.78 20.42
CA ARG A 126 13.21 -12.27 20.59
C ARG A 126 13.14 -10.88 19.97
N GLN A 127 12.31 -10.74 18.92
CA GLN A 127 12.12 -9.46 18.25
C GLN A 127 11.54 -8.43 19.23
N LEU A 128 12.19 -7.28 19.34
CA LEU A 128 11.75 -6.21 20.25
C LEU A 128 10.77 -5.29 19.54
N PHE A 129 9.59 -5.11 20.14
CA PHE A 129 8.61 -4.11 19.75
C PHE A 129 8.73 -2.88 20.66
N ARG A 130 8.50 -1.69 20.10
CA ARG A 130 8.47 -0.42 20.84
C ARG A 130 7.25 0.40 20.38
N PRO A 131 6.72 1.29 21.22
CA PRO A 131 5.64 2.19 20.81
C PRO A 131 6.05 3.00 19.58
N ALA A 132 5.18 3.04 18.58
CA ALA A 132 5.44 3.74 17.33
C ALA A 132 5.10 5.24 17.37
N GLY A 133 4.45 5.69 18.45
CA GLY A 133 3.97 7.09 18.58
C GLY A 133 2.70 7.40 17.78
N TYR A 134 2.04 6.40 17.22
CA TYR A 134 0.80 6.50 16.45
C TYR A 134 -0.27 5.59 17.04
N GLY A 135 -1.40 6.13 17.46
CA GLY A 135 -2.67 5.44 17.73
C GLY A 135 -2.60 4.03 18.37
N GLY A 136 -1.64 3.79 19.27
CA GLY A 136 -1.45 2.48 19.90
C GLY A 136 -0.66 1.45 19.08
N PHE A 137 -0.15 1.82 17.90
CA PHE A 137 0.75 0.95 17.14
C PHE A 137 2.07 0.71 17.86
N GLN A 138 2.56 -0.50 17.73
CA GLN A 138 3.92 -0.89 18.05
C GLN A 138 4.72 -1.06 16.77
N GLU A 139 6.01 -0.75 16.79
CA GLU A 139 6.89 -0.93 15.64
C GLU A 139 8.09 -1.81 15.96
N THR A 140 8.56 -2.49 14.94
CA THR A 140 9.83 -3.20 14.98
C THR A 140 10.55 -3.10 13.64
N THR A 141 11.87 -3.31 13.63
CA THR A 141 12.63 -3.53 12.40
C THR A 141 12.95 -5.01 12.31
N LEU A 142 12.30 -5.70 11.39
CA LEU A 142 12.51 -7.12 11.16
C LEU A 142 13.59 -7.33 10.10
N THR A 143 14.46 -8.31 10.33
CA THR A 143 15.33 -8.88 9.30
C THR A 143 14.76 -10.26 8.96
N GLY A 144 14.20 -10.37 7.76
CA GLY A 144 13.53 -11.58 7.31
C GLY A 144 14.50 -12.73 7.06
N ALA A 145 14.27 -13.87 7.70
CA ALA A 145 15.08 -15.07 7.54
C ALA A 145 14.90 -15.70 6.16
N HIS A 146 13.73 -15.58 5.57
CA HIS A 146 13.38 -16.18 4.27
C HIS A 146 13.68 -15.25 3.09
N SER A 147 13.36 -13.97 3.23
CA SER A 147 13.54 -12.98 2.16
C SER A 147 14.92 -12.33 2.16
N GLY A 148 15.56 -12.24 3.31
CA GLY A 148 16.76 -11.42 3.53
C GLY A 148 16.45 -9.91 3.60
N MET A 149 15.19 -9.49 3.52
CA MET A 149 14.81 -8.08 3.64
C MET A 149 14.96 -7.59 5.08
N LYS A 150 15.34 -6.32 5.22
CA LYS A 150 15.31 -5.63 6.49
C LYS A 150 14.43 -4.40 6.36
N ALA A 151 13.29 -4.39 7.06
CA ALA A 151 12.32 -3.32 6.95
C ALA A 151 11.47 -3.16 8.22
N GLN A 152 10.74 -2.05 8.31
CA GLN A 152 9.83 -1.77 9.41
C GLN A 152 8.52 -2.56 9.26
N VAL A 153 8.00 -3.00 10.41
CA VAL A 153 6.66 -3.58 10.56
C VAL A 153 5.99 -2.89 11.75
N PHE A 154 4.77 -2.43 11.53
CA PHE A 154 3.92 -1.88 12.58
C PHE A 154 2.79 -2.85 12.87
N VAL A 155 2.43 -3.00 14.14
CA VAL A 155 1.34 -3.87 14.58
C VAL A 155 0.47 -3.13 15.58
N TRP A 156 -0.84 -3.25 15.40
CA TRP A 156 -1.85 -2.77 16.34
C TRP A 156 -2.79 -3.90 16.71
N THR A 157 -3.18 -3.96 17.98
CA THR A 157 -4.13 -4.95 18.50
C THR A 157 -5.40 -4.26 18.96
N PRO A 158 -6.60 -4.84 18.68
CA PRO A 158 -7.87 -4.24 19.08
C PRO A 158 -8.05 -4.29 20.60
N PRO A 159 -8.90 -3.43 21.20
CA PRO A 159 -9.16 -3.46 22.64
C PRO A 159 -9.59 -4.83 23.17
N GLN A 160 -10.33 -5.61 22.37
CA GLN A 160 -10.77 -6.98 22.68
C GLN A 160 -9.57 -7.93 22.88
N TYR A 161 -8.45 -7.66 22.29
CA TYR A 161 -7.24 -8.48 22.46
C TYR A 161 -6.79 -8.61 23.92
N ALA A 162 -6.94 -7.55 24.73
CA ALA A 162 -6.68 -7.61 26.15
C ALA A 162 -7.88 -8.15 26.96
N GLN A 163 -9.09 -7.96 26.49
CA GLN A 163 -10.34 -8.36 27.16
C GLN A 163 -10.63 -9.85 27.00
N GLU A 164 -10.21 -10.45 25.89
CA GLU A 164 -10.46 -11.84 25.50
C GLU A 164 -9.13 -12.62 25.40
N PRO A 165 -8.44 -12.91 26.51
CA PRO A 165 -7.08 -13.46 26.50
C PRO A 165 -6.99 -14.91 26.02
N GLN A 166 -8.14 -15.58 25.86
CA GLN A 166 -8.23 -16.97 25.39
C GLN A 166 -8.52 -17.06 23.89
N ASP A 167 -8.66 -15.94 23.19
CA ASP A 167 -9.00 -15.94 21.78
C ASP A 167 -7.80 -15.54 20.91
N ASP A 168 -7.70 -16.20 19.74
CA ASP A 168 -6.88 -15.80 18.62
C ASP A 168 -7.70 -14.91 17.68
N PHE A 169 -7.07 -13.88 17.17
CA PHE A 169 -7.72 -12.81 16.40
C PHE A 169 -7.39 -12.89 14.91
N PRO A 170 -8.34 -12.53 14.04
CA PRO A 170 -8.07 -12.38 12.63
C PRO A 170 -7.12 -11.21 12.36
N VAL A 171 -6.45 -11.25 11.22
CA VAL A 171 -5.40 -10.30 10.85
C VAL A 171 -5.73 -9.61 9.54
N LEU A 172 -5.57 -8.30 9.49
CA LEU A 172 -5.51 -7.52 8.25
C LEU A 172 -4.09 -7.03 8.00
N MET A 173 -3.48 -7.49 6.92
CA MET A 173 -2.21 -6.97 6.43
C MET A 173 -2.48 -5.75 5.54
N LEU A 174 -1.93 -4.59 5.90
CA LEU A 174 -2.19 -3.31 5.25
C LEU A 174 -0.97 -2.88 4.43
N LEU A 175 -1.14 -2.75 3.12
CA LEU A 175 -0.07 -2.46 2.17
C LEU A 175 -0.17 -1.03 1.64
N HIS A 176 0.91 -0.26 1.79
CA HIS A 176 0.95 1.13 1.34
C HIS A 176 1.18 1.25 -0.17
N GLY A 177 0.93 2.44 -0.74
CA GLY A 177 1.25 2.77 -2.13
C GLY A 177 2.72 3.13 -2.33
N ILE A 178 3.12 3.32 -3.59
CA ILE A 178 4.44 3.81 -3.98
C ILE A 178 4.23 5.02 -4.91
N PRO A 179 4.90 6.15 -4.60
CA PRO A 179 5.74 6.42 -3.44
C PRO A 179 4.92 6.44 -2.14
N GLY A 180 5.56 6.04 -1.03
CA GLY A 180 4.93 6.01 0.28
C GLY A 180 5.61 5.04 1.24
N ASP A 181 5.11 5.00 2.47
CA ASP A 181 5.58 4.11 3.51
C ASP A 181 4.42 3.64 4.42
N PRO A 182 4.64 2.71 5.34
CA PRO A 182 3.59 2.20 6.25
C PRO A 182 2.83 3.27 7.04
N ARG A 183 3.47 4.41 7.35
CA ARG A 183 2.87 5.49 8.15
C ARG A 183 1.69 6.16 7.47
N GLY A 184 1.56 5.99 6.14
CA GLY A 184 0.37 6.42 5.41
C GLY A 184 -0.93 5.82 5.97
N TRP A 185 -0.89 4.58 6.46
CA TRP A 185 -2.01 3.91 7.12
C TRP A 185 -2.26 4.44 8.54
N LEU A 186 -1.18 4.74 9.28
CA LEU A 186 -1.24 5.07 10.70
C LEU A 186 -1.73 6.50 10.95
N GLY A 187 -1.23 7.47 10.17
CA GLY A 187 -1.53 8.88 10.31
C GLY A 187 -2.58 9.35 9.30
N PRO A 188 -2.23 9.58 8.03
CA PRO A 188 -3.13 10.19 7.06
C PRO A 188 -4.43 9.43 6.81
N MET A 189 -4.41 8.10 6.84
CA MET A 189 -5.61 7.28 6.68
C MET A 189 -6.33 6.97 7.99
N ASN A 190 -5.71 7.27 9.13
CA ASN A 190 -6.32 7.09 10.46
C ASN A 190 -7.07 5.75 10.62
N VAL A 191 -6.43 4.66 10.18
CA VAL A 191 -7.06 3.35 10.00
C VAL A 191 -7.67 2.79 11.29
N VAL A 192 -7.07 3.11 12.45
CA VAL A 192 -7.55 2.65 13.76
C VAL A 192 -8.91 3.24 14.08
N ASP A 193 -9.08 4.56 13.97
CA ASP A 193 -10.35 5.21 14.28
C ASP A 193 -11.48 4.71 13.37
N HIS A 194 -11.17 4.50 12.08
CA HIS A 194 -12.14 3.91 11.14
C HIS A 194 -12.51 2.48 11.50
N LEU A 195 -11.53 1.66 11.91
CA LEU A 195 -11.80 0.28 12.33
C LEU A 195 -12.58 0.24 13.64
N GLU A 196 -12.21 1.03 14.64
CA GLU A 196 -12.91 1.10 15.93
C GLU A 196 -14.36 1.57 15.75
N ALA A 197 -14.57 2.60 14.94
CA ALA A 197 -15.93 3.06 14.60
C ALA A 197 -16.75 1.96 13.90
N ALA A 198 -16.13 1.20 13.00
CA ALA A 198 -16.79 0.09 12.31
C ALA A 198 -17.07 -1.08 13.27
N MET A 199 -16.14 -1.44 14.16
CA MET A 199 -16.35 -2.48 15.20
C MET A 199 -17.49 -2.10 16.15
N ALA A 200 -17.64 -0.82 16.49
CA ALA A 200 -18.72 -0.34 17.34
C ALA A 200 -20.13 -0.60 16.77
N THR A 201 -20.25 -0.84 15.47
CA THR A 201 -21.53 -1.24 14.85
C THR A 201 -21.92 -2.69 15.15
N GLY A 202 -21.00 -3.51 15.66
CA GLY A 202 -21.19 -4.93 15.92
C GLY A 202 -21.15 -5.84 14.68
N THR A 203 -20.90 -5.28 13.49
CA THR A 203 -20.86 -6.03 12.22
C THR A 203 -19.43 -6.29 11.72
N VAL A 204 -18.44 -5.66 12.35
CA VAL A 204 -17.03 -5.78 11.97
C VAL A 204 -16.25 -6.49 13.08
N HIS A 205 -15.43 -7.47 12.68
CA HIS A 205 -14.60 -8.22 13.62
C HIS A 205 -13.46 -7.37 14.19
N PRO A 206 -13.03 -7.65 15.43
CA PRO A 206 -11.80 -7.09 15.97
C PRO A 206 -10.58 -7.74 15.27
N TYR A 207 -9.85 -6.94 14.49
CA TYR A 207 -8.69 -7.39 13.74
C TYR A 207 -7.40 -6.94 14.40
N ILE A 208 -6.36 -7.77 14.33
CA ILE A 208 -4.96 -7.31 14.45
C ILE A 208 -4.60 -6.64 13.13
N LEU A 209 -4.10 -5.40 13.17
CA LEU A 209 -3.59 -4.70 11.99
C LEU A 209 -2.08 -4.87 11.90
N VAL A 210 -1.59 -5.29 10.75
CA VAL A 210 -0.16 -5.48 10.45
C VAL A 210 0.20 -4.63 9.24
N VAL A 211 1.14 -3.71 9.42
CA VAL A 211 1.49 -2.72 8.39
C VAL A 211 2.99 -2.83 8.07
N PRO A 212 3.38 -3.76 7.19
CA PRO A 212 4.76 -3.92 6.78
C PRO A 212 5.16 -2.90 5.71
N SER A 213 6.44 -2.52 5.67
CA SER A 213 6.97 -1.85 4.50
C SER A 213 7.05 -2.81 3.33
N ILE A 214 6.55 -2.39 2.17
CA ILE A 214 6.66 -3.13 0.89
C ILE A 214 7.80 -2.59 0.01
N THR A 215 8.48 -1.54 0.45
CA THR A 215 9.56 -0.88 -0.29
C THR A 215 10.90 -1.28 0.32
N PRO A 216 11.74 -2.06 -0.38
CA PRO A 216 13.10 -2.32 0.06
C PRO A 216 13.91 -1.02 0.11
N SER A 217 14.82 -0.90 1.08
CA SER A 217 15.65 0.29 1.24
C SER A 217 16.41 0.69 -0.04
N ALA A 218 16.81 -0.29 -0.84
CA ALA A 218 17.48 -0.05 -2.13
C ALA A 218 16.55 0.51 -3.24
N ALA A 219 15.23 0.36 -3.11
CA ALA A 219 14.27 0.81 -4.11
C ALA A 219 13.85 2.27 -3.93
N LEU A 220 14.22 2.91 -2.82
CA LEU A 220 13.89 4.32 -2.53
C LEU A 220 14.48 5.30 -3.54
N SER A 221 15.56 4.92 -4.24
CA SER A 221 16.20 5.74 -5.27
C SER A 221 15.54 5.67 -6.66
N ALA A 222 14.63 4.71 -6.88
CA ALA A 222 13.95 4.52 -8.16
C ALA A 222 12.52 4.00 -7.94
N PRO A 223 11.58 4.86 -7.51
CA PRO A 223 10.23 4.45 -7.12
C PRO A 223 9.45 3.71 -8.23
N TRP A 224 9.74 4.00 -9.50
CA TRP A 224 9.11 3.34 -10.66
C TRP A 224 9.72 1.98 -11.02
N ASN A 225 10.72 1.52 -10.28
CA ASN A 225 11.42 0.26 -10.52
C ASN A 225 11.42 -0.60 -9.26
N THR A 226 10.26 -0.75 -8.66
CA THR A 226 10.05 -1.54 -7.44
C THR A 226 9.62 -2.97 -7.79
N PRO A 227 9.83 -3.95 -6.90
CA PRO A 227 9.38 -5.32 -7.10
C PRO A 227 7.85 -5.50 -7.09
N GLU A 228 7.05 -4.48 -6.76
CA GLU A 228 5.58 -4.56 -6.69
C GLU A 228 5.10 -5.82 -5.95
N CYS A 229 5.59 -6.02 -4.73
CA CYS A 229 5.31 -7.18 -3.89
C CYS A 229 5.59 -8.54 -4.57
N SER A 230 6.60 -8.60 -5.44
CA SER A 230 6.99 -9.81 -6.15
C SER A 230 8.37 -10.29 -5.72
N ASN A 231 8.68 -11.55 -6.02
CA ASN A 231 10.02 -12.10 -5.93
C ASN A 231 10.69 -11.96 -7.30
N VAL A 232 11.50 -10.94 -7.47
CA VAL A 232 12.21 -10.70 -8.73
C VAL A 232 13.65 -11.23 -8.61
N PRO A 233 14.13 -12.08 -9.52
CA PRO A 233 15.51 -12.59 -9.50
C PRO A 233 16.52 -11.43 -9.44
N GLY A 234 17.47 -11.52 -8.50
CA GLY A 234 18.48 -10.47 -8.30
C GLY A 234 18.02 -9.23 -7.51
N TYR A 235 16.76 -9.20 -7.06
CA TYR A 235 16.18 -8.13 -6.28
C TYR A 235 15.61 -8.64 -4.97
N ALA A 236 15.03 -7.74 -4.17
CA ALA A 236 14.38 -8.09 -2.92
C ALA A 236 13.18 -9.03 -3.15
N LYS A 237 13.05 -10.04 -2.30
CA LYS A 237 11.98 -11.04 -2.35
C LYS A 237 10.77 -10.55 -1.56
N VAL A 238 10.06 -9.53 -2.06
CA VAL A 238 8.99 -8.86 -1.31
C VAL A 238 7.78 -9.77 -1.08
N ALA A 239 7.44 -10.66 -2.03
CA ALA A 239 6.38 -11.63 -1.78
C ALA A 239 6.74 -12.56 -0.60
N THR A 240 7.97 -13.09 -0.58
CA THR A 240 8.49 -13.91 0.53
C THR A 240 8.49 -13.16 1.86
N TRP A 241 8.87 -11.88 1.84
CA TRP A 241 8.82 -11.01 3.01
C TRP A 241 7.41 -10.94 3.60
N LEU A 242 6.40 -10.68 2.78
CA LEU A 242 5.02 -10.53 3.24
C LEU A 242 4.38 -11.85 3.68
N THR A 243 4.61 -12.91 2.91
CA THR A 243 3.94 -14.21 3.09
C THR A 243 4.67 -15.17 4.03
N GLY A 244 5.94 -14.93 4.29
CA GLY A 244 6.78 -15.66 5.23
C GLY A 244 7.15 -14.79 6.42
N ASP A 245 8.20 -13.97 6.29
CA ASP A 245 8.84 -13.30 7.42
C ASP A 245 7.87 -12.46 8.28
N VAL A 246 7.02 -11.64 7.65
CA VAL A 246 6.03 -10.81 8.37
C VAL A 246 4.94 -11.67 9.01
N ARG A 247 4.49 -12.70 8.31
CA ARG A 247 3.48 -13.61 8.85
C ARG A 247 4.01 -14.38 10.05
N ASP A 248 5.22 -14.93 9.95
CA ASP A 248 5.87 -15.65 11.05
C ASP A 248 6.07 -14.73 12.25
N LEU A 249 6.54 -13.48 12.04
CA LEU A 249 6.64 -12.49 13.10
C LEU A 249 5.31 -12.32 13.86
N VAL A 250 4.20 -12.24 13.14
CA VAL A 250 2.88 -12.04 13.76
C VAL A 250 2.44 -13.28 14.53
N LEU A 251 2.61 -14.46 13.96
CA LEU A 251 2.24 -15.72 14.60
C LEU A 251 3.09 -16.04 15.82
N ASP A 252 4.37 -15.63 15.83
CA ASP A 252 5.30 -15.86 16.93
C ASP A 252 5.08 -14.91 18.12
N HIS A 253 4.48 -13.73 17.88
CA HIS A 253 4.42 -12.68 18.90
C HIS A 253 3.00 -12.27 19.30
N PHE A 254 1.98 -12.64 18.51
CA PHE A 254 0.60 -12.24 18.76
C PHE A 254 -0.34 -13.44 18.66
N ARG A 255 -1.43 -13.37 19.39
CA ARG A 255 -2.53 -14.34 19.32
C ARG A 255 -3.32 -14.10 18.03
N ALA A 256 -2.75 -14.55 16.93
CA ALA A 256 -3.29 -14.42 15.59
C ALA A 256 -3.75 -15.77 15.05
N LEU A 257 -4.89 -15.79 14.36
CA LEU A 257 -5.37 -17.00 13.70
C LEU A 257 -4.29 -17.53 12.73
N SER A 258 -3.89 -18.78 12.87
CA SER A 258 -2.85 -19.40 12.04
C SER A 258 -3.36 -19.83 10.66
N SER A 259 -4.66 -20.06 10.50
CA SER A 259 -5.31 -20.39 9.24
C SER A 259 -5.43 -19.16 8.34
N GLY A 260 -5.22 -19.33 7.03
CA GLY A 260 -5.47 -18.28 6.03
C GLY A 260 -6.91 -17.77 6.01
N LEU A 261 -7.87 -18.55 6.51
CA LEU A 261 -9.27 -18.13 6.68
C LEU A 261 -9.44 -16.95 7.65
N GLY A 262 -8.47 -16.72 8.54
CA GLY A 262 -8.42 -15.59 9.46
C GLY A 262 -7.61 -14.41 8.94
N TRP A 263 -7.10 -14.44 7.70
CA TRP A 263 -6.23 -13.39 7.17
C TRP A 263 -6.83 -12.69 5.95
N GLY A 264 -6.78 -11.37 5.98
CA GLY A 264 -7.07 -10.52 4.84
C GLY A 264 -5.90 -9.62 4.49
N VAL A 265 -5.91 -9.13 3.26
CA VAL A 265 -4.93 -8.15 2.79
C VAL A 265 -5.64 -6.95 2.19
N VAL A 266 -5.29 -5.76 2.61
CA VAL A 266 -5.85 -4.49 2.14
C VAL A 266 -4.71 -3.60 1.66
N GLY A 267 -4.89 -2.94 0.55
CA GLY A 267 -3.86 -2.01 0.07
C GLY A 267 -4.44 -0.88 -0.76
N TYR A 268 -3.70 0.22 -0.86
CA TYR A 268 -4.06 1.33 -1.73
C TYR A 268 -3.01 1.55 -2.82
N SER A 269 -3.45 1.98 -4.02
CA SER A 269 -2.55 2.23 -5.16
C SER A 269 -1.73 0.96 -5.47
N THR A 270 -0.40 1.02 -5.49
CA THR A 270 0.48 -0.15 -5.62
C THR A 270 0.19 -1.22 -4.56
N GLY A 271 -0.13 -0.82 -3.31
CA GLY A 271 -0.58 -1.76 -2.28
C GLY A 271 -1.88 -2.46 -2.66
N GLY A 272 -2.79 -1.79 -3.38
CA GLY A 272 -4.02 -2.37 -3.93
C GLY A 272 -3.74 -3.43 -5.00
N PHE A 273 -2.80 -3.16 -5.90
CA PHE A 273 -2.27 -4.16 -6.83
C PHE A 273 -1.69 -5.35 -6.07
N CYS A 274 -0.85 -5.10 -5.06
CA CYS A 274 -0.28 -6.13 -4.22
C CYS A 274 -1.35 -7.00 -3.54
N ALA A 275 -2.38 -6.38 -2.97
CA ALA A 275 -3.46 -7.09 -2.29
C ALA A 275 -4.21 -8.03 -3.26
N ALA A 276 -4.60 -7.51 -4.43
CA ALA A 276 -5.28 -8.30 -5.46
C ALA A 276 -4.42 -9.48 -5.96
N LYS A 277 -3.12 -9.25 -6.12
CA LYS A 277 -2.18 -10.28 -6.55
C LYS A 277 -1.96 -11.35 -5.48
N LEU A 278 -1.68 -10.94 -4.25
CA LEU A 278 -1.34 -11.85 -3.16
C LEU A 278 -2.48 -12.81 -2.81
N VAL A 279 -3.73 -12.36 -2.80
CA VAL A 279 -4.87 -13.23 -2.52
C VAL A 279 -5.04 -14.32 -3.60
N LEU A 280 -4.72 -14.01 -4.85
CA LEU A 280 -4.78 -14.98 -5.95
C LEU A 280 -3.59 -15.95 -5.96
N GLN A 281 -2.40 -15.47 -5.59
CA GLN A 281 -1.18 -16.28 -5.59
C GLN A 281 -1.00 -17.13 -4.33
N TYR A 282 -1.53 -16.67 -3.17
CA TYR A 282 -1.35 -17.32 -1.86
C TYR A 282 -2.69 -17.57 -1.15
N PRO A 283 -3.61 -18.34 -1.78
CA PRO A 283 -4.96 -18.56 -1.23
C PRO A 283 -4.98 -19.36 0.08
N GLY A 284 -3.90 -20.07 0.40
CA GLY A 284 -3.74 -20.73 1.70
C GLY A 284 -3.39 -19.77 2.83
N LEU A 285 -2.97 -18.53 2.51
CA LEU A 285 -2.57 -17.51 3.49
C LEU A 285 -3.56 -16.37 3.62
N PHE A 286 -4.32 -16.07 2.59
CA PHE A 286 -5.27 -14.96 2.55
C PHE A 286 -6.61 -15.43 1.99
N GLN A 287 -7.68 -15.22 2.76
CA GLN A 287 -9.06 -15.54 2.36
C GLN A 287 -9.68 -14.44 1.51
N ALA A 288 -9.39 -13.19 1.84
CA ALA A 288 -9.98 -12.04 1.17
C ALA A 288 -8.99 -10.89 0.99
N ALA A 289 -9.20 -10.09 -0.05
CA ALA A 289 -8.42 -8.89 -0.32
C ALA A 289 -9.31 -7.69 -0.67
N VAL A 290 -8.84 -6.50 -0.29
CA VAL A 290 -9.41 -5.23 -0.74
C VAL A 290 -8.34 -4.40 -1.42
N SER A 291 -8.64 -3.98 -2.64
CA SER A 291 -7.81 -3.09 -3.46
C SER A 291 -8.46 -1.71 -3.54
N LEU A 292 -7.85 -0.72 -2.89
CA LEU A 292 -8.29 0.68 -2.89
C LEU A 292 -7.55 1.42 -4.01
N SER A 293 -8.25 1.80 -5.07
CA SER A 293 -7.71 2.48 -6.26
C SER A 293 -6.43 1.80 -6.80
N GLY A 294 -6.43 0.46 -6.84
CA GLY A 294 -5.33 -0.31 -7.41
C GLY A 294 -5.43 -0.43 -8.93
N TYR A 295 -4.34 -0.84 -9.54
CA TYR A 295 -4.25 -1.31 -10.92
C TYR A 295 -4.10 -2.84 -10.94
N TYR A 296 -4.21 -3.51 -12.12
CA TYR A 296 -4.26 -4.97 -12.14
C TYR A 296 -3.33 -5.63 -13.17
N SER A 297 -2.42 -4.85 -13.76
CA SER A 297 -1.28 -5.32 -14.53
C SER A 297 -0.01 -4.69 -13.97
N PRO A 298 1.14 -5.40 -13.93
CA PRO A 298 2.38 -4.82 -13.46
C PRO A 298 2.76 -3.55 -14.23
N GLU A 299 3.25 -2.53 -13.52
CA GLU A 299 3.76 -1.29 -14.10
C GLU A 299 5.28 -1.20 -14.01
N SER A 300 5.90 -1.93 -13.07
CA SER A 300 7.33 -1.93 -12.87
C SER A 300 8.09 -2.57 -14.03
N LEU A 301 9.15 -1.89 -14.49
CA LEU A 301 10.06 -2.44 -15.50
C LEU A 301 10.77 -3.73 -15.04
N LEU A 302 10.85 -3.98 -13.73
CA LEU A 302 11.40 -5.23 -13.20
C LEU A 302 10.53 -6.43 -13.56
N LEU A 303 9.23 -6.23 -13.73
CA LEU A 303 8.28 -7.27 -14.09
C LEU A 303 7.97 -7.26 -15.59
N THR A 304 7.65 -6.11 -16.16
CA THR A 304 7.14 -5.99 -17.54
C THR A 304 8.18 -6.32 -18.61
N ARG A 305 9.49 -6.22 -18.30
CA ARG A 305 10.57 -6.66 -19.21
C ARG A 305 10.68 -8.17 -19.35
N ASN A 306 10.10 -8.92 -18.43
CA ASN A 306 10.07 -10.39 -18.49
C ASN A 306 8.60 -10.83 -18.62
N PRO A 307 8.18 -11.34 -19.80
CA PRO A 307 6.78 -11.74 -20.03
C PRO A 307 6.25 -12.83 -19.09
N GLU A 308 7.11 -13.66 -18.52
CA GLU A 308 6.71 -14.68 -17.55
C GLU A 308 6.42 -14.03 -16.19
N LEU A 309 7.30 -13.13 -15.73
CA LEU A 309 7.09 -12.39 -14.48
C LEU A 309 5.89 -11.45 -14.60
N ASP A 310 5.72 -10.78 -15.73
CA ASP A 310 4.57 -9.93 -16.02
C ASP A 310 3.26 -10.70 -15.84
N ARG A 311 3.09 -11.80 -16.57
CA ARG A 311 1.89 -12.64 -16.50
C ARG A 311 1.66 -13.26 -15.14
N ALA A 312 2.72 -13.78 -14.53
CA ALA A 312 2.64 -14.43 -13.22
C ALA A 312 2.21 -13.47 -12.10
N ASN A 313 2.49 -12.18 -12.26
CA ASN A 313 2.19 -11.14 -11.28
C ASN A 313 1.02 -10.23 -11.68
N SER A 314 0.32 -10.48 -12.79
CA SER A 314 -0.82 -9.70 -13.25
C SER A 314 -2.14 -10.30 -12.76
N PRO A 315 -2.88 -9.68 -11.82
CA PRO A 315 -4.24 -10.07 -11.48
C PRO A 315 -5.16 -10.16 -12.70
N LEU A 316 -5.01 -9.24 -13.65
CA LEU A 316 -5.77 -9.24 -14.90
C LEU A 316 -5.52 -10.50 -15.72
N PHE A 317 -4.26 -10.90 -15.86
CA PHE A 317 -3.91 -12.14 -16.56
C PHE A 317 -4.38 -13.38 -15.78
N LEU A 318 -4.16 -13.41 -14.47
CA LEU A 318 -4.53 -14.55 -13.62
C LEU A 318 -6.04 -14.81 -13.70
N LEU A 319 -6.87 -13.79 -13.50
CA LEU A 319 -8.33 -13.91 -13.57
C LEU A 319 -8.83 -14.19 -14.98
N GLY A 320 -8.19 -13.60 -15.99
CA GLY A 320 -8.61 -13.76 -17.39
C GLY A 320 -8.20 -15.09 -18.05
N HIS A 321 -7.15 -15.75 -17.59
CA HIS A 321 -6.53 -16.84 -18.35
C HIS A 321 -6.21 -18.10 -17.55
N THR A 322 -6.32 -18.08 -16.23
CA THR A 322 -5.95 -19.23 -15.40
C THR A 322 -7.14 -19.77 -14.59
N ARG A 323 -6.97 -20.95 -14.00
CA ARG A 323 -7.87 -21.42 -12.94
C ARG A 323 -7.51 -20.66 -11.66
N THR A 324 -8.50 -20.03 -11.06
CA THR A 324 -8.28 -19.23 -9.85
C THR A 324 -8.77 -19.94 -8.59
N PRO A 325 -8.21 -19.60 -7.41
CA PRO A 325 -8.59 -20.19 -6.13
C PRO A 325 -9.95 -19.67 -5.62
N ALA A 326 -10.47 -20.34 -4.58
CA ALA A 326 -11.67 -19.92 -3.85
C ALA A 326 -11.31 -18.85 -2.80
N VAL A 327 -11.19 -17.61 -3.24
CA VAL A 327 -10.91 -16.43 -2.41
C VAL A 327 -11.82 -15.27 -2.84
N SER A 328 -11.82 -14.19 -2.09
CA SER A 328 -12.66 -13.03 -2.37
C SER A 328 -11.82 -11.76 -2.60
N LEU A 329 -12.14 -11.01 -3.64
CA LEU A 329 -11.50 -9.75 -4.02
C LEU A 329 -12.54 -8.64 -4.16
N LEU A 330 -12.42 -7.60 -3.34
CA LEU A 330 -13.13 -6.33 -3.50
C LEU A 330 -12.20 -5.29 -4.09
N MET A 331 -12.63 -4.68 -5.17
CA MET A 331 -11.96 -3.56 -5.80
C MET A 331 -12.76 -2.29 -5.54
N THR A 332 -12.09 -1.23 -5.11
CA THR A 332 -12.74 0.06 -4.91
C THR A 332 -11.99 1.16 -5.64
N GLY A 333 -12.70 2.19 -6.01
CA GLY A 333 -12.13 3.36 -6.67
C GLY A 333 -13.10 4.53 -6.64
N SER A 334 -12.64 5.70 -7.06
CA SER A 334 -13.46 6.88 -7.31
C SER A 334 -13.45 7.21 -8.80
N ASP A 335 -14.56 7.67 -9.30
CA ASP A 335 -14.70 8.18 -10.67
C ASP A 335 -13.95 9.51 -10.90
N GLN A 336 -13.49 10.14 -9.82
CA GLN A 336 -12.68 11.37 -9.84
C GLN A 336 -11.18 11.12 -9.61
N ASP A 337 -10.80 9.86 -9.53
CA ASP A 337 -9.41 9.46 -9.36
C ASP A 337 -8.66 9.52 -10.70
N THR A 338 -7.57 10.30 -10.75
CA THR A 338 -6.79 10.52 -11.97
C THR A 338 -5.99 9.29 -12.42
N ALA A 339 -5.84 8.28 -11.57
CA ALA A 339 -5.24 6.99 -11.92
C ALA A 339 -6.22 6.05 -12.64
N ASP A 340 -7.46 6.51 -12.87
CA ASP A 340 -8.53 5.78 -13.59
C ASP A 340 -8.78 4.35 -13.09
N PRO A 341 -8.94 4.14 -11.76
CA PRO A 341 -9.19 2.81 -11.22
C PRO A 341 -10.51 2.20 -11.72
N VAL A 342 -11.45 3.01 -12.18
CA VAL A 342 -12.73 2.54 -12.74
C VAL A 342 -12.53 1.76 -14.03
N SER A 343 -11.62 2.22 -14.90
CA SER A 343 -11.23 1.51 -16.11
C SER A 343 -10.53 0.19 -15.79
N GLU A 344 -9.59 0.21 -14.87
CA GLU A 344 -8.87 -0.98 -14.38
C GLU A 344 -9.83 -2.02 -13.79
N ILE A 345 -10.75 -1.61 -12.93
CA ILE A 345 -11.78 -2.46 -12.34
C ILE A 345 -12.68 -3.07 -13.43
N THR A 346 -13.10 -2.27 -14.39
CA THR A 346 -13.98 -2.71 -15.49
C THR A 346 -13.29 -3.78 -16.34
N GLN A 347 -12.02 -3.59 -16.66
CA GLN A 347 -11.22 -4.56 -17.41
C GLN A 347 -11.07 -5.87 -16.64
N LEU A 348 -10.79 -5.81 -15.33
CA LEU A 348 -10.62 -7.00 -14.49
C LEU A 348 -11.92 -7.79 -14.36
N LEU A 349 -13.05 -7.11 -14.15
CA LEU A 349 -14.39 -7.74 -14.10
C LEU A 349 -14.74 -8.42 -15.43
N ALA A 350 -14.44 -7.78 -16.55
CA ALA A 350 -14.68 -8.34 -17.88
C ALA A 350 -13.81 -9.59 -18.12
N ALA A 351 -12.54 -9.55 -17.74
CA ALA A 351 -11.62 -10.69 -17.84
C ALA A 351 -12.07 -11.88 -16.98
N ALA A 352 -12.45 -11.62 -15.72
CA ALA A 352 -12.97 -12.64 -14.81
C ALA A 352 -14.26 -13.28 -15.36
N LYS A 353 -15.18 -12.46 -15.86
CA LYS A 353 -16.43 -12.92 -16.46
C LYS A 353 -16.22 -13.79 -17.71
N ALA A 354 -15.26 -13.44 -18.54
CA ALA A 354 -14.94 -14.16 -19.77
C ALA A 354 -14.27 -15.51 -19.53
N ASN A 355 -13.64 -15.69 -18.38
CA ASN A 355 -12.91 -16.93 -18.02
C ASN A 355 -13.77 -17.86 -17.16
N PRO A 356 -14.30 -18.98 -17.68
CA PRO A 356 -15.09 -19.92 -16.88
C PRO A 356 -14.28 -20.58 -15.75
N LEU A 357 -12.94 -20.57 -15.82
CA LEU A 357 -12.05 -21.14 -14.82
C LEU A 357 -11.82 -20.22 -13.62
N SER A 358 -12.26 -18.96 -13.69
CA SER A 358 -12.15 -17.99 -12.58
C SER A 358 -13.35 -18.00 -11.63
N ARG A 359 -14.35 -18.84 -11.87
CA ARG A 359 -15.61 -18.87 -11.09
C ARG A 359 -15.45 -19.17 -9.60
N ALA A 360 -14.33 -19.76 -9.19
CA ALA A 360 -14.07 -20.02 -7.77
C ALA A 360 -13.75 -18.73 -6.99
N THR A 361 -13.23 -17.70 -7.67
CA THR A 361 -12.91 -16.42 -7.04
C THR A 361 -14.12 -15.49 -7.08
N GLU A 362 -14.53 -15.01 -5.90
CA GLU A 362 -15.50 -13.93 -5.83
C GLU A 362 -14.83 -12.61 -6.18
N VAL A 363 -15.32 -11.90 -7.19
CA VAL A 363 -14.81 -10.60 -7.60
C VAL A 363 -15.94 -9.59 -7.49
N ARG A 364 -15.75 -8.55 -6.68
CA ARG A 364 -16.72 -7.47 -6.46
C ARG A 364 -16.06 -6.11 -6.65
N SER A 365 -16.88 -5.13 -6.97
CA SER A 365 -16.43 -3.74 -7.04
C SER A 365 -17.37 -2.81 -6.30
N PHE A 366 -16.78 -1.75 -5.75
CA PHE A 366 -17.49 -0.63 -5.16
C PHE A 366 -16.88 0.66 -5.67
N ILE A 367 -17.61 1.37 -6.53
CA ILE A 367 -17.19 2.68 -7.03
C ILE A 367 -17.84 3.73 -6.15
N ALA A 368 -17.03 4.44 -5.42
CA ALA A 368 -17.49 5.48 -4.52
C ALA A 368 -17.64 6.80 -5.28
N PRO A 369 -18.79 7.47 -5.22
CA PRO A 369 -18.95 8.84 -5.70
C PRO A 369 -18.30 9.80 -4.69
N ILE A 370 -17.05 9.53 -4.34
CA ILE A 370 -16.31 10.28 -3.34
C ILE A 370 -15.44 11.28 -4.07
N GLY A 371 -15.73 12.55 -3.91
CA GLY A 371 -14.84 13.61 -4.37
C GLY A 371 -13.46 13.43 -3.78
N GLY A 372 -12.43 13.41 -4.59
CA GLY A 372 -11.05 13.25 -4.18
C GLY A 372 -10.25 12.52 -5.26
N GLY A 373 -8.97 12.90 -5.42
CA GLY A 373 -8.05 12.28 -6.37
C GLY A 373 -7.46 10.98 -5.84
N HIS A 374 -6.31 10.62 -6.37
CA HIS A 374 -5.54 9.44 -5.97
C HIS A 374 -4.78 9.74 -4.67
N ASN A 375 -5.46 9.70 -3.52
CA ASN A 375 -4.89 10.08 -2.22
C ASN A 375 -5.59 9.43 -1.02
N GLN A 376 -4.92 9.51 0.14
CA GLN A 376 -5.40 8.92 1.39
C GLN A 376 -6.77 9.42 1.81
N SER A 377 -7.09 10.71 1.61
CA SER A 377 -8.39 11.26 1.99
C SER A 377 -9.56 10.69 1.17
N ALA A 378 -9.30 10.18 -0.03
CA ALA A 378 -10.29 9.42 -0.80
C ALA A 378 -10.37 7.97 -0.29
N TRP A 379 -9.24 7.32 -0.04
CA TRP A 379 -9.20 5.92 0.37
C TRP A 379 -9.74 5.68 1.78
N GLU A 380 -9.49 6.58 2.74
CA GLU A 380 -10.04 6.46 4.10
C GLU A 380 -11.57 6.33 4.11
N LYS A 381 -12.26 7.03 3.19
CA LYS A 381 -13.72 6.98 3.05
C LYS A 381 -14.25 5.62 2.54
N MET A 382 -13.39 4.81 1.96
CA MET A 382 -13.73 3.47 1.48
C MET A 382 -13.57 2.41 2.59
N LEU A 383 -12.86 2.72 3.68
CA LEU A 383 -12.52 1.77 4.75
C LEU A 383 -13.75 1.16 5.45
N PRO A 384 -14.81 1.90 5.82
CA PRO A 384 -15.97 1.30 6.49
C PRO A 384 -16.61 0.18 5.66
N THR A 385 -16.81 0.42 4.37
CA THR A 385 -17.33 -0.60 3.43
C THR A 385 -16.37 -1.79 3.32
N ALA A 386 -15.06 -1.52 3.25
CA ALA A 386 -14.04 -2.55 3.16
C ALA A 386 -14.04 -3.45 4.40
N PHE A 387 -14.09 -2.91 5.61
CA PHE A 387 -14.09 -3.67 6.85
C PHE A 387 -15.35 -4.52 7.01
N THR A 388 -16.53 -3.98 6.69
CA THR A 388 -17.78 -4.75 6.70
C THR A 388 -17.70 -5.92 5.72
N TRP A 389 -17.28 -5.66 4.49
CA TRP A 389 -17.15 -6.67 3.45
C TRP A 389 -16.14 -7.79 3.83
N LEU A 390 -15.02 -7.42 4.45
CA LEU A 390 -14.01 -8.36 4.93
C LEU A 390 -14.56 -9.24 6.06
N SER A 391 -15.31 -8.67 7.00
CA SER A 391 -15.85 -9.40 8.15
C SER A 391 -16.89 -10.45 7.77
N GLU A 392 -17.54 -10.30 6.62
CA GLU A 392 -18.42 -11.32 6.06
C GLU A 392 -17.66 -12.52 5.47
N ARG A 393 -16.35 -12.42 5.24
CA ARG A 393 -15.55 -13.40 4.48
C ARG A 393 -14.38 -13.98 5.25
N ILE A 394 -13.90 -13.26 6.24
CA ILE A 394 -12.80 -13.67 7.11
C ILE A 394 -13.37 -14.18 8.41
N SER A 395 -12.82 -15.28 8.93
CA SER A 395 -13.23 -15.81 10.23
C SER A 395 -13.02 -14.79 11.34
N GLY A 396 -13.99 -14.59 12.22
CA GLY A 396 -13.84 -13.79 13.44
C GLY A 396 -12.92 -14.46 14.49
N PRO A 397 -12.73 -13.82 15.65
CA PRO A 397 -11.95 -14.39 16.77
C PRO A 397 -12.41 -15.79 17.13
N ARG A 398 -11.48 -16.63 17.57
CA ARG A 398 -11.74 -18.02 17.96
C ARG A 398 -10.90 -18.40 19.17
N PRO A 399 -11.42 -19.27 20.05
CA PRO A 399 -10.64 -19.80 21.16
C PRO A 399 -9.31 -20.42 20.69
N VAL A 400 -8.25 -20.18 21.44
CA VAL A 400 -6.94 -20.76 21.21
C VAL A 400 -7.04 -22.29 21.10
N GLY A 401 -6.45 -22.87 20.06
CA GLY A 401 -6.47 -24.31 19.81
C GLY A 401 -7.78 -24.83 19.19
N ALA A 402 -8.69 -23.95 18.74
CA ALA A 402 -9.90 -24.37 18.03
C ALA A 402 -9.57 -25.18 16.76
N PRO A 403 -10.39 -26.19 16.39
CA PRO A 403 -10.15 -27.00 15.19
C PRO A 403 -10.05 -26.15 13.92
N GLY A 404 -9.11 -26.51 13.04
CA GLY A 404 -8.88 -25.81 11.76
C GLY A 404 -7.83 -24.71 11.82
N GLN A 405 -7.17 -24.50 12.96
CA GLN A 405 -6.03 -23.61 13.12
C GLN A 405 -4.69 -24.36 12.94
N HIS A 406 -4.49 -25.00 11.81
CA HIS A 406 -3.19 -25.60 11.51
C HIS A 406 -2.34 -24.59 10.73
N PRO A 407 -1.08 -24.37 11.13
CA PRO A 407 -0.14 -23.58 10.34
C PRO A 407 -0.06 -24.16 8.94
N VAL A 408 -0.28 -23.33 7.94
CA VAL A 408 -0.02 -23.74 6.55
C VAL A 408 1.49 -23.74 6.38
N PRO A 409 2.12 -24.87 5.96
CA PRO A 409 3.53 -24.87 5.64
C PRO A 409 3.85 -23.77 4.63
N TYR A 410 5.07 -23.21 4.69
CA TYR A 410 5.53 -22.13 3.82
C TYR A 410 5.05 -22.36 2.37
N PRO A 411 4.15 -21.55 1.82
CA PRO A 411 3.51 -21.89 0.58
C PRO A 411 4.40 -21.54 -0.59
N MET A 412 4.57 -22.53 -1.45
CA MET A 412 4.95 -22.21 -2.83
C MET A 412 3.83 -21.37 -3.46
N PRO A 413 4.16 -20.37 -4.29
CA PRO A 413 3.16 -19.65 -5.07
C PRO A 413 2.27 -20.65 -5.79
N TYR A 414 0.96 -20.41 -5.81
CA TYR A 414 0.01 -21.28 -6.52
C TYR A 414 0.55 -21.53 -7.92
N PRO A 415 0.83 -22.78 -8.31
CA PRO A 415 1.48 -23.06 -9.59
C PRO A 415 0.55 -22.53 -10.69
N VAL A 416 0.98 -21.49 -11.39
CA VAL A 416 0.37 -21.09 -12.66
C VAL A 416 0.62 -22.28 -13.58
N ARG A 417 -0.33 -23.21 -13.66
CA ARG A 417 -0.26 -24.30 -14.64
C ARG A 417 -0.40 -23.67 -16.01
N HIS A 418 0.73 -23.38 -16.61
CA HIS A 418 0.78 -23.05 -18.02
C HIS A 418 0.15 -24.20 -18.79
N ARG A 419 -0.89 -23.92 -19.58
CA ARG A 419 -1.26 -24.81 -20.66
C ARG A 419 0.01 -25.01 -21.48
N ALA A 420 0.31 -26.29 -21.84
CA ALA A 420 1.43 -26.63 -22.71
C ALA A 420 1.55 -25.61 -23.86
N PRO A 421 2.77 -25.24 -24.26
CA PRO A 421 2.96 -24.28 -25.33
C PRO A 421 2.10 -24.69 -26.52
N TYR A 422 1.34 -23.73 -27.05
CA TYR A 422 0.63 -23.93 -28.32
C TYR A 422 1.59 -24.56 -29.31
N PRO A 423 1.19 -25.62 -30.04
CA PRO A 423 2.06 -26.19 -31.04
C PRO A 423 2.48 -25.09 -32.00
N ALA A 424 3.78 -24.96 -32.19
CA ALA A 424 4.36 -24.01 -33.13
C ALA A 424 3.86 -24.41 -34.55
N GLY A 425 2.87 -23.69 -35.02
CA GLY A 425 2.25 -24.00 -36.29
C GLY A 425 1.45 -22.85 -36.86
N ARG A 426 2.17 -21.79 -37.30
CA ARG A 426 2.05 -21.05 -38.56
C ARG A 426 2.79 -19.73 -38.43
N PRO A 427 3.55 -19.29 -39.44
CA PRO A 427 4.27 -18.01 -39.39
C PRO A 427 3.28 -16.87 -39.21
N ALA A 428 3.60 -15.97 -38.29
CA ALA A 428 2.85 -14.79 -38.01
C ALA A 428 2.65 -13.97 -39.28
N ARG A 429 1.41 -13.84 -39.70
CA ARG A 429 1.02 -12.77 -40.60
C ARG A 429 1.25 -11.47 -39.81
N GLU A 430 2.06 -10.63 -40.37
CA GLU A 430 2.41 -9.28 -39.91
C GLU A 430 1.23 -8.59 -39.21
N GLN A 431 1.23 -8.57 -37.90
CA GLN A 431 0.36 -7.66 -37.15
C GLN A 431 1.01 -6.29 -37.22
N ARG A 432 0.54 -5.50 -38.17
CA ARG A 432 0.77 -4.05 -38.16
C ARG A 432 0.33 -3.49 -36.82
N GLY A 433 1.22 -2.71 -36.23
CA GLY A 433 1.13 -2.15 -34.91
C GLY A 433 -0.22 -1.51 -34.60
N LEU A 434 -0.71 -1.86 -33.45
CA LEU A 434 -1.61 -1.00 -32.68
C LEU A 434 -0.74 0.02 -31.96
N GLU A 435 -0.34 1.06 -32.69
CA GLU A 435 0.11 2.31 -32.10
C GLU A 435 -1.04 2.87 -31.27
N ARG A 436 -0.79 3.13 -30.01
CA ARG A 436 -1.70 3.93 -29.18
C ARG A 436 -1.89 5.29 -29.87
N PRO A 437 -3.11 5.79 -30.03
CA PRO A 437 -3.32 7.10 -30.61
C PRO A 437 -2.76 8.16 -29.67
N HIS A 438 -1.70 8.83 -30.09
CA HIS A 438 -1.31 10.12 -29.55
C HIS A 438 -2.45 11.11 -29.75
N PRO A 439 -2.77 12.00 -28.79
CA PRO A 439 -3.77 13.03 -28.97
C PRO A 439 -3.30 13.94 -30.13
N SER A 440 -4.06 13.90 -31.23
CA SER A 440 -3.87 14.72 -32.40
C SER A 440 -4.07 16.19 -32.02
N LYS A 441 -3.07 17.01 -32.32
CA LYS A 441 -3.17 18.48 -32.31
C LYS A 441 -4.33 18.90 -33.23
N PRO A 442 -5.13 19.91 -32.86
CA PRO A 442 -6.20 20.39 -33.72
C PRO A 442 -5.61 20.92 -35.03
N ALA A 443 -6.17 20.45 -36.13
CA ALA A 443 -5.85 20.90 -37.47
C ALA A 443 -6.28 22.37 -37.64
N THR A 444 -5.32 23.22 -37.91
CA THR A 444 -5.57 24.60 -38.36
C THR A 444 -6.20 24.55 -39.75
N THR A 445 -7.50 24.78 -39.84
CA THR A 445 -8.21 25.00 -41.10
C THR A 445 -7.73 26.33 -41.70
N ARG A 446 -6.98 26.26 -42.82
CA ARG A 446 -6.76 27.41 -43.69
C ARG A 446 -8.08 27.85 -44.32
N PRO A 447 -8.40 29.15 -44.33
CA PRO A 447 -9.61 29.63 -45.03
C PRO A 447 -9.45 29.43 -46.54
N ARG A 448 -10.48 28.85 -47.17
CA ARG A 448 -10.61 28.78 -48.64
C ARG A 448 -10.75 30.19 -49.19
N ARG A 449 -9.98 30.53 -50.25
CA ARG A 449 -10.14 31.73 -51.07
C ARG A 449 -11.52 31.68 -51.78
N PRO A 450 -12.22 32.81 -51.84
CA PRO A 450 -13.44 32.90 -52.62
C PRO A 450 -13.14 32.82 -54.14
N PRO A 451 -14.09 32.29 -54.97
CA PRO A 451 -13.93 32.24 -56.40
C PRO A 451 -14.01 33.64 -57.01
N LYS A 452 -13.23 33.86 -58.07
CA LYS A 452 -13.21 35.10 -58.89
C LYS A 452 -14.56 35.18 -59.65
N PRO A 453 -15.13 36.38 -59.83
CA PRO A 453 -16.31 36.56 -60.67
C PRO A 453 -15.96 36.35 -62.15
N GLU A 454 -16.79 35.56 -62.86
CA GLU A 454 -16.80 35.49 -64.31
C GLU A 454 -17.37 36.79 -64.86
N VAL A 455 -16.62 37.39 -65.78
CA VAL A 455 -17.05 38.52 -66.62
C VAL A 455 -17.60 37.90 -67.88
N ASN A 456 -18.92 37.97 -68.09
CA ASN A 456 -19.54 37.79 -69.42
C ASN A 456 -19.51 39.12 -70.12
N GLY A 457 -18.86 39.11 -71.27
CA GLY A 457 -19.03 40.09 -72.30
C GLY A 457 -19.95 39.51 -73.40
#